data_672514b03a0eea5045897e7cfe000b81
#
_entry.id   672514b03a0eea5045897e7cfe000b81
#
_cell.length_a   1.000
_cell.length_b   1.000
_cell.length_c   1.000
_cell.angle_alpha   90.00
_cell.angle_beta   90.00
_cell.angle_gamma   90.00
#
_symmetry.space_group_name_H-M   'P 1'
#
loop_
_entity.id
_entity.type
_entity.pdbx_description
1 polymer ?
#
loop_
_entity_poly.entity_id
_entity_poly.type
_entity_poly.pdbx_seq_one_letter_code
_entity_poly.pdbx_strand_id
1 'polypeptide(L)'
;MRKHRFRGQDVNGWHYGDLQHRKTVLLHRVGITIENRGTTVFYTCHPDSIGEGTGIMDINAGKASDTTKEIFEGDILRMPDRENFHSEIIGLVVYHNGSYVIASDPENIETCSKWNLYDAVHSQKAYVIGNFMDNPELLRGYKKEHSKT
;
A
#
# COMPACT_ATOMS: atom_id res chain seq x y z
N MET A 1 -12.50 9.26 9.69
CA MET A 1 -12.27 8.14 10.63
C MET A 1 -11.85 6.89 9.88
N ARG A 2 -10.80 6.26 10.34
CA ARG A 2 -10.31 5.02 9.72
C ARG A 2 -11.34 3.91 9.81
N LYS A 3 -11.58 3.26 8.70
CA LYS A 3 -12.46 2.10 8.66
C LYS A 3 -11.73 0.81 9.07
N HIS A 4 -10.46 0.67 8.68
CA HIS A 4 -9.63 -0.48 9.02
C HIS A 4 -8.23 0.00 9.36
N ARG A 5 -7.58 -0.66 10.33
CA ARG A 5 -6.22 -0.30 10.76
C ARG A 5 -5.15 -0.99 9.93
N PHE A 6 -5.41 -2.24 9.55
CA PHE A 6 -4.44 -3.08 8.85
C PHE A 6 -5.13 -3.93 7.81
N ARG A 7 -4.36 -4.39 6.86
CA ARG A 7 -4.78 -5.46 5.94
C ARG A 7 -3.68 -6.49 5.84
N GLY A 8 -4.04 -7.71 5.40
CA GLY A 8 -3.10 -8.78 5.12
C GLY A 8 -3.72 -9.77 4.17
N GLN A 9 -2.90 -10.52 3.44
CA GLN A 9 -3.33 -11.44 2.41
C GLN A 9 -2.98 -12.88 2.78
N ASP A 10 -3.92 -13.80 2.53
CA ASP A 10 -3.68 -15.23 2.54
C ASP A 10 -4.12 -15.84 1.21
N VAL A 11 -4.20 -17.17 1.13
CA VAL A 11 -4.58 -17.86 -0.11
C VAL A 11 -6.01 -17.54 -0.58
N ASN A 12 -6.85 -17.05 0.31
CA ASN A 12 -8.24 -16.70 0.01
C ASN A 12 -8.44 -15.23 -0.34
N GLY A 13 -7.39 -14.40 -0.24
CA GLY A 13 -7.46 -12.99 -0.59
C GLY A 13 -7.11 -12.06 0.57
N TRP A 14 -7.59 -10.83 0.47
CA TRP A 14 -7.30 -9.78 1.43
C TRP A 14 -8.27 -9.78 2.60
N HIS A 15 -7.73 -9.57 3.80
CA HIS A 15 -8.49 -9.40 5.04
C HIS A 15 -8.15 -8.04 5.64
N TYR A 16 -9.14 -7.36 6.17
CA TYR A 16 -9.00 -6.01 6.72
C TYR A 16 -9.49 -6.02 8.17
N GLY A 17 -8.68 -5.55 9.09
CA GLY A 17 -9.01 -5.54 10.52
C GLY A 17 -7.84 -5.13 11.37
N ASP A 18 -7.68 -5.78 12.50
CA ASP A 18 -6.61 -5.48 13.46
C ASP A 18 -5.46 -6.46 13.30
N LEU A 19 -4.25 -5.94 13.47
CA LEU A 19 -3.03 -6.75 13.43
C LEU A 19 -2.90 -7.55 14.73
N GLN A 20 -2.58 -8.82 14.60
CA GLN A 20 -2.30 -9.68 15.73
C GLN A 20 -1.11 -10.60 15.46
N HIS A 21 -0.27 -10.76 16.46
CA HIS A 21 0.79 -11.75 16.48
C HIS A 21 0.40 -12.87 17.44
N ARG A 22 0.48 -14.11 16.99
CA ARG A 22 0.23 -15.30 17.82
C ARG A 22 1.48 -16.15 17.85
N LYS A 23 2.02 -16.33 19.05
CA LYS A 23 3.24 -17.13 19.28
C LYS A 23 2.93 -18.35 20.11
N THR A 24 3.44 -19.50 19.65
CA THR A 24 3.58 -20.70 20.46
C THR A 24 5.07 -21.04 20.55
N VAL A 25 5.43 -22.09 21.34
CA VAL A 25 6.82 -22.52 21.47
C VAL A 25 7.45 -22.84 20.10
N LEU A 26 6.65 -23.37 19.16
CA LEU A 26 7.13 -23.86 17.87
C LEU A 26 6.74 -22.99 16.69
N LEU A 27 5.85 -22.00 16.88
CA LEU A 27 5.26 -21.29 15.77
C LEU A 27 4.99 -19.84 16.11
N HIS A 28 5.35 -18.94 15.19
CA HIS A 28 4.96 -17.55 15.22
C HIS A 28 4.10 -17.26 14.00
N ARG A 29 2.88 -16.79 14.22
CA ARG A 29 1.96 -16.40 13.16
C ARG A 29 1.62 -14.93 13.31
N VAL A 30 1.60 -14.23 12.19
CA VAL A 30 1.10 -12.86 12.11
C VAL A 30 -0.14 -12.87 11.22
N GLY A 31 -1.11 -12.05 11.54
CA GLY A 31 -2.31 -12.03 10.74
C GLY A 31 -3.30 -10.94 11.13
N ILE A 32 -4.46 -11.01 10.55
CA ILE A 32 -5.53 -10.03 10.72
C ILE A 32 -6.67 -10.66 11.52
N THR A 33 -7.12 -9.93 12.53
CA THR A 33 -8.25 -10.32 13.37
C THR A 33 -9.46 -9.50 12.96
N ILE A 34 -10.56 -10.19 12.69
CA ILE A 34 -11.82 -9.57 12.32
C ILE A 34 -12.87 -9.98 13.33
N GLU A 35 -13.56 -9.00 13.89
CA GLU A 35 -14.69 -9.24 14.78
C GLU A 35 -15.99 -9.13 13.99
N ASN A 36 -16.82 -10.15 14.09
CA ASN A 36 -18.10 -10.20 13.41
C ASN A 36 -19.14 -10.83 14.34
N ARG A 37 -20.12 -10.04 14.75
CA ARG A 37 -21.26 -10.46 15.60
C ARG A 37 -20.83 -11.19 16.88
N GLY A 38 -19.84 -10.62 17.57
CA GLY A 38 -19.33 -11.18 18.82
C GLY A 38 -18.34 -12.33 18.65
N THR A 39 -18.05 -12.72 17.41
CA THR A 39 -17.06 -13.75 17.10
C THR A 39 -15.82 -13.11 16.51
N THR A 40 -14.64 -13.47 17.05
CA THR A 40 -13.36 -13.00 16.55
C THR A 40 -12.73 -14.09 15.69
N VAL A 41 -12.38 -13.76 14.47
CA VAL A 41 -11.72 -14.68 13.54
C VAL A 41 -10.32 -14.17 13.25
N PHE A 42 -9.32 -15.04 13.36
CA PHE A 42 -7.94 -14.74 13.04
C PHE A 42 -7.55 -15.38 11.71
N TYR A 43 -7.04 -14.56 10.80
CA TYR A 43 -6.53 -15.01 9.50
C TYR A 43 -5.01 -14.88 9.48
N THR A 44 -4.29 -16.01 9.44
CA THR A 44 -2.84 -15.99 9.26
C THR A 44 -2.53 -15.50 7.85
N CYS A 45 -1.71 -14.45 7.76
CA CYS A 45 -1.39 -13.81 6.49
C CYS A 45 0.10 -13.93 6.17
N HIS A 46 0.44 -13.75 4.90
CA HIS A 46 1.85 -13.60 4.51
C HIS A 46 2.40 -12.35 5.20
N PRO A 47 3.53 -12.46 5.93
CA PRO A 47 4.07 -11.30 6.64
C PRO A 47 4.31 -10.08 5.74
N ASP A 48 4.77 -10.31 4.51
CA ASP A 48 5.06 -9.23 3.56
C ASP A 48 3.79 -8.53 3.04
N SER A 49 2.61 -9.12 3.24
CA SER A 49 1.35 -8.54 2.81
C SER A 49 0.75 -7.58 3.84
N ILE A 50 1.25 -7.61 5.07
CA ILE A 50 0.70 -6.79 6.16
C ILE A 50 1.02 -5.32 5.91
N GLY A 51 0.00 -4.49 5.89
CA GLY A 51 0.14 -3.06 5.73
C GLY A 51 -0.84 -2.29 6.59
N GLU A 52 -0.40 -1.13 7.06
CA GLU A 52 -1.24 -0.24 7.86
C GLU A 52 -2.05 0.67 6.95
N GLY A 53 -3.30 0.95 7.32
CA GLY A 53 -4.09 1.97 6.67
C GLY A 53 -3.51 3.35 6.94
N THR A 54 -3.37 4.15 5.89
CA THR A 54 -2.73 5.47 5.99
C THR A 54 -3.67 6.54 6.53
N GLY A 55 -4.98 6.29 6.52
CA GLY A 55 -5.99 7.30 6.81
C GLY A 55 -6.24 8.26 5.64
N ILE A 56 -5.50 8.12 4.55
CA ILE A 56 -5.65 8.96 3.35
C ILE A 56 -6.47 8.19 2.33
N MET A 57 -7.48 8.84 1.76
CA MET A 57 -8.41 8.21 0.84
C MET A 57 -7.98 8.38 -0.60
N ASP A 58 -8.25 7.36 -1.41
CA ASP A 58 -7.93 7.34 -2.84
C ASP A 58 -9.00 8.10 -3.63
N ILE A 59 -8.95 9.42 -3.56
CA ILE A 59 -9.98 10.30 -4.13
C ILE A 59 -9.89 10.49 -5.64
N ASN A 60 -8.79 10.04 -6.26
CA ASN A 60 -8.54 10.22 -7.69
C ASN A 60 -8.73 8.94 -8.51
N ALA A 61 -9.17 7.86 -7.88
CA ALA A 61 -9.29 6.53 -8.49
C ALA A 61 -10.51 6.39 -9.40
N GLY A 62 -10.67 7.28 -10.35
CA GLY A 62 -11.66 7.14 -11.40
C GLY A 62 -13.12 7.31 -10.97
N LYS A 63 -13.95 7.60 -11.95
CA LYS A 63 -15.37 7.98 -11.74
C LYS A 63 -16.31 6.79 -11.51
N ALA A 64 -15.82 5.57 -11.58
CA ALA A 64 -16.67 4.39 -11.57
C ALA A 64 -16.97 3.86 -10.17
N SER A 65 -16.34 4.40 -9.13
CA SER A 65 -16.53 3.93 -7.77
C SER A 65 -17.22 5.01 -6.94
N ASP A 66 -18.42 4.71 -6.48
CA ASP A 66 -19.13 5.56 -5.54
C ASP A 66 -18.52 5.49 -4.13
N THR A 67 -17.56 4.58 -3.92
CA THR A 67 -16.91 4.40 -2.62
C THR A 67 -15.42 4.71 -2.74
N THR A 68 -15.01 5.75 -2.06
CA THR A 68 -13.59 6.09 -1.90
C THR A 68 -12.95 5.09 -0.95
N LYS A 69 -11.86 4.47 -1.39
CA LYS A 69 -11.14 3.49 -0.60
C LYS A 69 -9.95 4.12 0.11
N GLU A 70 -9.65 3.61 1.30
CA GLU A 70 -8.46 4.00 2.02
C GLU A 70 -7.20 3.46 1.33
N ILE A 71 -6.14 4.29 1.30
CA ILE A 71 -4.83 3.86 0.81
C ILE A 71 -4.09 3.17 1.95
N PHE A 72 -3.49 2.02 1.65
CA PHE A 72 -2.72 1.22 2.60
C PHE A 72 -1.25 1.22 2.24
N GLU A 73 -0.41 1.10 3.25
CA GLU A 73 0.99 0.75 3.04
C GLU A 73 1.08 -0.50 2.16
N GLY A 74 1.94 -0.46 1.14
CA GLY A 74 2.01 -1.53 0.15
C GLY A 74 1.21 -1.28 -1.12
N ASP A 75 0.38 -0.25 -1.16
CA ASP A 75 -0.29 0.15 -2.40
C ASP A 75 0.71 0.79 -3.37
N ILE A 76 0.46 0.59 -4.66
CA ILE A 76 1.24 1.19 -5.74
C ILE A 76 0.40 2.30 -6.35
N LEU A 77 0.97 3.49 -6.41
CA LEU A 77 0.29 4.67 -6.94
C LEU A 77 0.98 5.18 -8.21
N ARG A 78 0.17 5.83 -9.03
CA ARG A 78 0.59 6.52 -10.24
C ARG A 78 0.22 7.99 -10.14
N MET A 79 1.10 8.88 -10.58
CA MET A 79 0.79 10.30 -10.70
C MET A 79 1.52 10.91 -11.88
N PRO A 80 1.01 12.02 -12.46
CA PRO A 80 1.72 12.72 -13.53
C PRO A 80 3.03 13.28 -13.04
N ASP A 81 4.05 13.25 -13.90
CA ASP A 81 5.31 13.91 -13.63
C ASP A 81 5.21 15.36 -14.10
N ARG A 82 5.24 16.30 -13.15
CA ARG A 82 5.11 17.73 -13.47
C ARG A 82 6.29 18.30 -14.24
N GLU A 83 7.44 17.69 -14.11
CA GLU A 83 8.65 18.13 -14.81
C GLU A 83 8.75 17.56 -16.21
N ASN A 84 8.05 16.46 -16.47
CA ASN A 84 8.05 15.81 -17.77
C ASN A 84 6.64 15.34 -18.12
N PHE A 85 5.93 16.11 -18.94
CA PHE A 85 4.52 15.90 -19.27
C PHE A 85 4.20 14.57 -19.93
N HIS A 86 5.20 13.88 -20.47
CA HIS A 86 5.00 12.61 -21.17
C HIS A 86 5.33 11.41 -20.31
N SER A 87 5.74 11.62 -19.07
CA SER A 87 6.05 10.53 -18.16
C SER A 87 5.18 10.55 -16.92
N GLU A 88 5.13 9.40 -16.26
CA GLU A 88 4.38 9.22 -15.03
C GLU A 88 5.32 8.71 -13.96
N ILE A 89 5.00 9.05 -12.72
CA ILE A 89 5.71 8.55 -11.55
C ILE A 89 4.90 7.41 -10.98
N ILE A 90 5.55 6.27 -10.78
CA ILE A 90 4.95 5.10 -10.14
C ILE A 90 5.80 4.77 -8.92
N GLY A 91 5.15 4.55 -7.80
CA GLY A 91 5.87 4.23 -6.57
C GLY A 91 5.04 3.49 -5.56
N LEU A 92 5.71 3.01 -4.52
CA LEU A 92 5.13 2.20 -3.46
C LEU A 92 4.89 3.06 -2.22
N VAL A 93 3.74 2.88 -1.60
CA VAL A 93 3.42 3.53 -0.33
C VAL A 93 4.19 2.82 0.79
N VAL A 94 5.05 3.56 1.45
CA VAL A 94 5.81 3.07 2.60
C VAL A 94 5.78 4.09 3.73
N TYR A 95 5.95 3.62 4.97
CA TYR A 95 6.14 4.48 6.12
C TYR A 95 7.64 4.76 6.27
N HIS A 96 8.02 6.02 6.24
CA HIS A 96 9.43 6.41 6.29
C HIS A 96 9.60 7.71 7.07
N ASN A 97 10.45 7.68 8.08
CA ASN A 97 10.78 8.85 8.89
C ASN A 97 9.55 9.62 9.39
N GLY A 98 8.55 8.90 9.89
CA GLY A 98 7.40 9.50 10.54
C GLY A 98 6.22 9.84 9.64
N SER A 99 6.29 9.53 8.34
CA SER A 99 5.16 9.78 7.44
C SER A 99 5.03 8.72 6.37
N TYR A 100 3.87 8.67 5.74
CA TYR A 100 3.67 7.83 4.57
C TYR A 100 4.13 8.58 3.33
N VAL A 101 4.94 7.92 2.53
CA VAL A 101 5.48 8.47 1.29
C VAL A 101 5.27 7.51 0.13
N ILE A 102 5.29 8.05 -1.08
CA ILE A 102 5.40 7.26 -2.31
C ILE A 102 6.87 7.19 -2.64
N ALA A 103 7.44 5.99 -2.64
CA ALA A 103 8.85 5.76 -2.92
C ALA A 103 9.04 5.22 -4.33
N SER A 104 9.86 5.88 -5.13
CA SER A 104 10.13 5.45 -6.52
C SER A 104 10.95 4.16 -6.57
N ASP A 105 11.77 3.92 -5.58
CA ASP A 105 12.61 2.71 -5.47
C ASP A 105 12.67 2.26 -4.01
N PRO A 106 11.70 1.43 -3.58
CA PRO A 106 11.63 1.04 -2.16
C PRO A 106 12.81 0.22 -1.67
N GLU A 107 13.58 -0.41 -2.56
CA GLU A 107 14.79 -1.12 -2.16
C GLU A 107 15.94 -0.16 -1.79
N ASN A 108 15.85 1.07 -2.27
CA ASN A 108 16.82 2.12 -1.98
C ASN A 108 16.13 3.32 -1.36
N ILE A 109 15.38 3.08 -0.30
CA ILE A 109 14.48 4.07 0.30
C ILE A 109 15.20 5.33 0.77
N GLU A 110 16.44 5.21 1.24
CA GLU A 110 17.18 6.36 1.75
C GLU A 110 17.60 7.34 0.65
N THR A 111 17.81 6.85 -0.55
CA THR A 111 18.36 7.64 -1.66
C THR A 111 17.37 7.89 -2.80
N CYS A 112 16.29 7.14 -2.89
CA CYS A 112 15.33 7.30 -3.99
C CYS A 112 14.50 8.57 -3.83
N SER A 113 13.83 8.96 -4.90
CA SER A 113 12.85 10.04 -4.85
C SER A 113 11.64 9.60 -4.05
N LYS A 114 11.14 10.49 -3.21
CA LYS A 114 9.99 10.25 -2.34
C LYS A 114 9.07 11.45 -2.37
N TRP A 115 7.77 11.19 -2.31
CA TRP A 115 6.73 12.21 -2.28
C TRP A 115 5.83 11.96 -1.10
N ASN A 116 5.49 13.02 -0.35
CA ASN A 116 4.53 12.90 0.73
C ASN A 116 3.20 12.40 0.17
N LEU A 117 2.64 11.36 0.78
CA LEU A 117 1.43 10.73 0.25
C LEU A 117 0.24 11.68 0.19
N TYR A 118 0.00 12.42 1.28
CA TYR A 118 -1.11 13.37 1.31
C TYR A 118 -1.00 14.42 0.19
N ASP A 119 0.18 15.00 0.03
CA ASP A 119 0.42 16.00 -1.00
C ASP A 119 0.28 15.41 -2.41
N ALA A 120 0.78 14.21 -2.62
CA ALA A 120 0.69 13.54 -3.91
C ALA A 120 -0.78 13.31 -4.31
N VAL A 121 -1.61 12.86 -3.37
CA VAL A 121 -3.03 12.62 -3.63
C VAL A 121 -3.78 13.93 -3.86
N HIS A 122 -3.59 14.91 -2.98
CA HIS A 122 -4.40 16.13 -3.01
C HIS A 122 -3.91 17.19 -3.98
N SER A 123 -2.61 17.24 -4.26
CA SER A 123 -2.02 18.27 -5.13
C SER A 123 -1.59 17.74 -6.49
N GLN A 124 -1.22 16.48 -6.59
CA GLN A 124 -0.67 15.89 -7.82
C GLN A 124 -1.54 14.81 -8.43
N LYS A 125 -2.73 14.60 -7.88
CA LYS A 125 -3.73 13.65 -8.40
C LYS A 125 -3.26 12.20 -8.45
N ALA A 126 -2.42 11.78 -7.51
CA ALA A 126 -2.00 10.39 -7.41
C ALA A 126 -3.19 9.47 -7.10
N TYR A 127 -3.17 8.26 -7.64
CA TYR A 127 -4.21 7.27 -7.41
C TYR A 127 -3.63 5.86 -7.39
N VAL A 128 -4.33 4.94 -6.73
CA VAL A 128 -3.91 3.54 -6.60
C VAL A 128 -4.11 2.79 -7.91
N ILE A 129 -3.08 2.09 -8.37
CA ILE A 129 -3.15 1.24 -9.56
C ILE A 129 -2.97 -0.25 -9.25
N GLY A 130 -2.61 -0.58 -8.02
CA GLY A 130 -2.40 -1.96 -7.58
C GLY A 130 -1.73 -2.00 -6.24
N ASN A 131 -1.16 -3.13 -5.90
CA ASN A 131 -0.41 -3.29 -4.66
C ASN A 131 0.78 -4.23 -4.87
N PHE A 132 1.70 -4.19 -3.93
CA PHE A 132 2.95 -4.93 -4.02
C PHE A 132 2.75 -6.45 -4.14
N MET A 133 1.74 -7.00 -3.48
CA MET A 133 1.50 -8.45 -3.48
C MET A 133 0.89 -8.94 -4.79
N ASP A 134 -0.12 -8.25 -5.29
CA ASP A 134 -0.86 -8.67 -6.48
C ASP A 134 -0.22 -8.19 -7.78
N ASN A 135 0.46 -7.05 -7.74
CA ASN A 135 0.96 -6.36 -8.93
C ASN A 135 2.43 -5.93 -8.82
N PRO A 136 3.35 -6.83 -8.36
CA PRO A 136 4.75 -6.43 -8.18
C PRO A 136 5.44 -6.02 -9.49
N GLU A 137 4.94 -6.49 -10.61
CA GLU A 137 5.46 -6.16 -11.94
C GLU A 137 5.35 -4.68 -12.29
N LEU A 138 4.43 -3.96 -11.68
CA LEU A 138 4.29 -2.53 -11.91
C LEU A 138 5.54 -1.77 -11.47
N LEU A 139 6.13 -2.17 -10.35
CA LEU A 139 7.39 -1.57 -9.86
C LEU A 139 8.60 -2.12 -10.62
N ARG A 140 8.61 -3.41 -10.92
CA ARG A 140 9.71 -4.04 -11.67
C ARG A 140 9.84 -3.48 -13.08
N GLY A 141 8.72 -3.26 -13.75
CA GLY A 141 8.71 -2.66 -15.08
C GLY A 141 9.33 -1.26 -15.07
N TYR A 142 8.94 -0.44 -14.13
CA TYR A 142 9.49 0.91 -13.94
C TYR A 142 11.00 0.86 -13.68
N LYS A 143 11.43 0.00 -12.76
CA LYS A 143 12.82 -0.20 -12.43
C LYS A 143 13.65 -0.67 -13.61
N LYS A 144 13.12 -1.60 -14.39
CA LYS A 144 13.79 -2.17 -15.55
C LYS A 144 14.02 -1.12 -16.64
N GLU A 145 13.08 -0.22 -16.86
CA GLU A 145 13.24 0.88 -17.82
C GLU A 145 14.32 1.86 -17.37
N HIS A 146 14.37 2.20 -16.09
CA HIS A 146 15.37 3.12 -15.55
C HIS A 146 16.75 2.50 -15.41
N SER A 147 16.86 1.19 -15.23
CA SER A 147 18.14 0.52 -15.10
C SER A 147 18.84 0.28 -16.44
N LYS A 148 18.15 0.46 -17.55
CA LYS A 148 18.72 0.32 -18.90
C LYS A 148 19.41 1.57 -19.41
N THR A 149 19.30 2.64 -18.69
CA THR A 149 20.05 3.87 -19.00
C THR A 149 21.36 3.92 -18.18
#